data_1789dff0b0ecdb427ef6522a500e2fcf
#
_entry.id   1789dff0b0ecdb427ef6522a500e2fcf
#
_cell.length_a   1.000
_cell.length_b   1.000
_cell.length_c   1.000
_cell.angle_alpha   90.00
_cell.angle_beta   90.00
_cell.angle_gamma   90.00
#
_symmetry.space_group_name_H-M   'P 1'
#
loop_
_entity.id
_entity.type
_entity.pdbx_description
1 polymer ?
#
loop_
_entity_poly.entity_id
_entity_poly.type
_entity_poly.pdbx_seq_one_letter_code
_entity_poly.pdbx_strand_id
1 'polypeptide(L)'
;MIYHIDFLIAAIVILLLILWYFLGQKRAEDLNNQVFLFFAVLGVLDVIAEFFSTYCITSPESGFGIAAVFITTVFYLLQALLPFTFLCYILSMHDNRLVSTKKMLLSGLPTLVLIGLILTNPFTGKLFCFDPSRGYVKGPWYLLMYYSAILHLAVALFLIIIWRKKLGFQRVKVLLEILVISGGGVIIQLLNPFLLTTGFGVSLGILALFITINNPYANMDSLTGLYNHLYLTRKGNELVTAGRS
;
A
#
# COMPACT_ATOMS: atom_id res chain seq x y z
N MET A 1 17.56 -23.13 1.24
CA MET A 1 16.85 -22.31 0.22
C MET A 1 17.26 -20.87 0.43
N ILE A 2 17.64 -20.15 -0.64
CA ILE A 2 18.13 -18.77 -0.55
C ILE A 2 17.01 -17.85 -1.05
N TYR A 3 16.53 -16.95 -0.20
CA TYR A 3 15.61 -15.87 -0.58
C TYR A 3 16.41 -14.69 -1.13
N HIS A 4 15.91 -14.06 -2.18
CA HIS A 4 16.51 -12.87 -2.77
C HIS A 4 16.03 -11.61 -2.02
N ILE A 5 16.77 -11.23 -0.98
CA ILE A 5 16.47 -10.06 -0.14
C ILE A 5 16.85 -8.72 -0.82
N ASP A 6 17.54 -8.76 -1.96
CA ASP A 6 17.98 -7.57 -2.70
C ASP A 6 16.81 -6.66 -3.05
N PHE A 7 15.66 -7.25 -3.42
CA PHE A 7 14.44 -6.50 -3.72
C PHE A 7 13.89 -5.77 -2.50
N LEU A 8 13.98 -6.37 -1.30
CA LEU A 8 13.53 -5.71 -0.05
C LEU A 8 14.45 -4.54 0.31
N ILE A 9 15.76 -4.71 0.16
CA ILE A 9 16.73 -3.63 0.40
C ILE A 9 16.45 -2.46 -0.55
N ALA A 10 16.28 -2.73 -1.84
CA ALA A 10 15.94 -1.72 -2.82
C ALA A 10 14.61 -1.01 -2.49
N ALA A 11 13.57 -1.76 -2.06
CA ALA A 11 12.29 -1.22 -1.64
C ALA A 11 12.42 -0.28 -0.45
N ILE A 12 13.19 -0.66 0.59
CA ILE A 12 13.43 0.18 1.78
C ILE A 12 14.09 1.49 1.36
N VAL A 13 15.15 1.43 0.55
CA VAL A 13 15.86 2.64 0.09
C VAL A 13 14.92 3.58 -0.66
N ILE A 14 14.12 3.05 -1.61
CA ILE A 14 13.15 3.85 -2.36
C ILE A 14 12.15 4.52 -1.44
N LEU A 15 11.54 3.76 -0.52
CA LEU A 15 10.52 4.27 0.39
C LEU A 15 11.06 5.30 1.38
N LEU A 16 12.28 5.08 1.92
CA LEU A 16 12.93 6.05 2.80
C LEU A 16 13.27 7.35 2.08
N LEU A 17 13.72 7.29 0.83
CA LEU A 17 13.94 8.47 -0.01
C LEU A 17 12.63 9.23 -0.25
N ILE A 18 11.54 8.52 -0.57
CA ILE A 18 10.22 9.14 -0.73
C ILE A 18 9.79 9.85 0.54
N LEU A 19 9.90 9.21 1.71
CA LEU A 19 9.54 9.82 2.99
C LEU A 19 10.41 11.01 3.32
N TRP A 20 11.72 10.93 3.09
CA TRP A 20 12.64 12.04 3.31
C TRP A 20 12.23 13.28 2.49
N TYR A 21 12.02 13.10 1.19
CA TYR A 21 11.59 14.20 0.32
C TYR A 21 10.18 14.70 0.65
N PHE A 22 9.26 13.78 0.97
CA PHE A 22 7.89 14.13 1.28
C PHE A 22 7.79 14.98 2.55
N LEU A 23 8.50 14.60 3.62
CA LEU A 23 8.51 15.31 4.90
C LEU A 23 9.30 16.63 4.85
N GLY A 24 10.32 16.73 3.99
CA GLY A 24 11.10 17.96 3.80
C GLY A 24 10.36 19.08 3.07
N GLN A 25 9.19 18.83 2.48
CA GLN A 25 8.42 19.82 1.74
C GLN A 25 7.27 20.38 2.59
N LYS A 26 7.11 21.72 2.59
CA LYS A 26 5.91 22.36 3.13
C LYS A 26 4.71 22.00 2.25
N ARG A 27 3.80 21.20 2.74
CA ARG A 27 2.60 20.75 2.02
C ARG A 27 1.33 21.21 2.71
N ALA A 28 0.26 21.34 1.93
CA ALA A 28 -1.07 21.53 2.49
C ALA A 28 -1.46 20.30 3.34
N GLU A 29 -2.04 20.54 4.50
CA GLU A 29 -2.63 19.49 5.35
C GLU A 29 -3.97 19.01 4.75
N ASP A 30 -3.91 18.41 3.56
CA ASP A 30 -5.07 17.80 2.93
C ASP A 30 -5.12 16.28 3.19
N LEU A 31 -6.31 15.72 3.12
CA LEU A 31 -6.55 14.30 3.39
C LEU A 31 -5.72 13.40 2.45
N ASN A 32 -5.54 13.79 1.19
CA ASN A 32 -4.75 13.03 0.22
C ASN A 32 -3.30 12.89 0.65
N ASN A 33 -2.69 13.99 1.12
CA ASN A 33 -1.30 13.98 1.57
C ASN A 33 -1.15 13.15 2.86
N GLN A 34 -2.12 13.20 3.76
CA GLN A 34 -2.13 12.38 4.99
C GLN A 34 -2.25 10.89 4.67
N VAL A 35 -3.17 10.51 3.78
CA VAL A 35 -3.34 9.10 3.36
C VAL A 35 -2.13 8.61 2.57
N PHE A 36 -1.54 9.46 1.72
CA PHE A 36 -0.29 9.12 1.02
C PHE A 36 0.85 8.88 2.00
N LEU A 37 1.04 9.77 2.99
CA LEU A 37 2.08 9.60 4.03
C LEU A 37 1.86 8.30 4.80
N PHE A 38 0.62 8.03 5.21
CA PHE A 38 0.28 6.80 5.90
C PHE A 38 0.60 5.56 5.03
N PHE A 39 0.26 5.61 3.74
CA PHE A 39 0.55 4.52 2.79
C PHE A 39 2.06 4.28 2.63
N ALA A 40 2.86 5.36 2.51
CA ALA A 40 4.31 5.26 2.39
C ALA A 40 4.95 4.71 3.68
N VAL A 41 4.53 5.18 4.86
CA VAL A 41 5.00 4.67 6.16
C VAL A 41 4.62 3.20 6.33
N LEU A 42 3.37 2.84 6.01
CA LEU A 42 2.91 1.46 6.06
C LEU A 42 3.75 0.55 5.14
N GLY A 43 4.09 1.04 3.92
CA GLY A 43 4.97 0.32 3.01
C GLY A 43 6.37 0.08 3.57
N VAL A 44 6.98 1.08 4.26
CA VAL A 44 8.28 0.88 4.94
C VAL A 44 8.17 -0.19 6.02
N LEU A 45 7.15 -0.10 6.86
CA LEU A 45 6.95 -1.06 7.96
C LEU A 45 6.71 -2.47 7.42
N ASP A 46 5.95 -2.62 6.35
CA ASP A 46 5.67 -3.90 5.69
C ASP A 46 6.95 -4.55 5.16
N VAL A 47 7.76 -3.81 4.40
CA VAL A 47 9.02 -4.35 3.85
C VAL A 47 10.03 -4.70 4.95
N ILE A 48 10.11 -3.90 6.02
CA ILE A 48 10.95 -4.22 7.19
C ILE A 48 10.44 -5.49 7.88
N ALA A 49 9.12 -5.62 8.08
CA ALA A 49 8.54 -6.81 8.69
C ALA A 49 8.71 -8.06 7.80
N GLU A 50 8.60 -7.93 6.47
CA GLU A 50 8.88 -9.00 5.51
C GLU A 50 10.34 -9.46 5.62
N PHE A 51 11.29 -8.51 5.71
CA PHE A 51 12.71 -8.82 5.88
C PHE A 51 12.97 -9.64 7.15
N PHE A 52 12.47 -9.19 8.30
CA PHE A 52 12.65 -9.90 9.56
C PHE A 52 11.89 -11.23 9.60
N SER A 53 10.68 -11.30 9.04
CA SER A 53 9.93 -12.55 8.92
C SER A 53 10.69 -13.57 8.09
N THR A 54 11.23 -13.15 6.93
CA THR A 54 12.04 -14.01 6.06
C THR A 54 13.31 -14.48 6.76
N TYR A 55 13.99 -13.60 7.50
CA TYR A 55 15.16 -13.97 8.29
C TYR A 55 14.83 -15.03 9.34
N CYS A 56 13.73 -14.90 10.07
CA CYS A 56 13.29 -15.91 11.04
C CYS A 56 12.91 -17.25 10.38
N ILE A 57 12.34 -17.21 9.18
CA ILE A 57 11.96 -18.40 8.41
C ILE A 57 13.20 -19.16 7.92
N THR A 58 14.26 -18.44 7.56
CA THR A 58 15.49 -19.04 6.99
C THR A 58 16.48 -19.53 8.04
N SER A 59 16.35 -19.07 9.29
CA SER A 59 17.27 -19.39 10.40
C SER A 59 16.57 -20.22 11.50
N PRO A 60 16.13 -21.45 11.21
CA PRO A 60 15.33 -22.26 12.14
C PRO A 60 16.11 -22.68 13.40
N GLU A 61 17.45 -22.72 13.34
CA GLU A 61 18.31 -23.13 14.47
C GLU A 61 18.39 -22.11 15.61
N SER A 62 17.92 -20.89 15.38
CA SER A 62 18.09 -19.78 16.31
C SER A 62 17.08 -19.72 17.46
N GLY A 63 16.21 -20.72 17.62
CA GLY A 63 15.25 -20.78 18.75
C GLY A 63 14.16 -19.68 18.73
N PHE A 64 13.97 -18.99 17.61
CA PHE A 64 13.04 -17.86 17.46
C PHE A 64 11.54 -18.26 17.45
N GLY A 65 11.14 -19.46 17.87
CA GLY A 65 9.78 -19.99 17.73
C GLY A 65 8.66 -18.96 17.96
N ILE A 66 8.59 -18.35 19.13
CA ILE A 66 7.57 -17.34 19.48
C ILE A 66 7.83 -16.04 18.72
N ALA A 67 9.09 -15.59 18.62
CA ALA A 67 9.44 -14.36 17.91
C ALA A 67 9.15 -14.46 16.41
N ALA A 68 9.42 -15.61 15.78
CA ALA A 68 9.09 -15.86 14.39
C ALA A 68 7.58 -15.79 14.12
N VAL A 69 6.76 -16.39 15.00
CA VAL A 69 5.30 -16.31 14.93
C VAL A 69 4.85 -14.86 15.06
N PHE A 70 5.38 -14.12 16.04
CA PHE A 70 5.02 -12.71 16.26
C PHE A 70 5.37 -11.84 15.05
N ILE A 71 6.63 -11.89 14.59
CA ILE A 71 7.10 -11.06 13.46
C ILE A 71 6.33 -11.39 12.19
N THR A 72 6.08 -12.67 11.91
CA THR A 72 5.30 -13.08 10.72
C THR A 72 3.84 -12.66 10.84
N THR A 73 3.26 -12.66 12.05
CA THR A 73 1.91 -12.13 12.29
C THR A 73 1.86 -10.63 12.00
N VAL A 74 2.84 -9.85 12.48
CA VAL A 74 2.95 -8.40 12.22
C VAL A 74 3.09 -8.15 10.72
N PHE A 75 3.95 -8.89 10.02
CA PHE A 75 4.10 -8.80 8.56
C PHE A 75 2.77 -9.02 7.85
N TYR A 76 2.02 -10.07 8.18
CA TYR A 76 0.72 -10.32 7.56
C TYR A 76 -0.33 -9.25 7.86
N LEU A 77 -0.31 -8.65 9.06
CA LEU A 77 -1.18 -7.51 9.39
C LEU A 77 -0.89 -6.30 8.50
N LEU A 78 0.39 -5.95 8.35
CA LEU A 78 0.81 -4.82 7.52
C LEU A 78 0.48 -5.08 6.04
N GLN A 79 0.78 -6.27 5.55
CA GLN A 79 0.46 -6.67 4.18
C GLN A 79 -1.05 -6.66 3.89
N ALA A 80 -1.90 -7.04 4.85
CA ALA A 80 -3.36 -6.97 4.69
C ALA A 80 -3.88 -5.54 4.62
N LEU A 81 -3.21 -4.58 5.27
CA LEU A 81 -3.59 -3.16 5.29
C LEU A 81 -3.21 -2.43 4.00
N LEU A 82 -2.17 -2.84 3.28
CA LEU A 82 -1.67 -2.13 2.09
C LEU A 82 -2.72 -1.95 0.98
N PRO A 83 -3.42 -3.00 0.50
CA PRO A 83 -4.43 -2.85 -0.55
C PRO A 83 -5.62 -2.00 -0.11
N PHE A 84 -6.02 -2.10 1.16
CA PHE A 84 -7.06 -1.27 1.73
C PHE A 84 -6.64 0.21 1.81
N THR A 85 -5.39 0.49 2.22
CA THR A 85 -4.87 1.86 2.28
C THR A 85 -4.78 2.48 0.88
N PHE A 86 -4.39 1.71 -0.13
CA PHE A 86 -4.43 2.15 -1.52
C PHE A 86 -5.85 2.50 -1.97
N LEU A 87 -6.85 1.69 -1.61
CA LEU A 87 -8.26 1.99 -1.86
C LEU A 87 -8.69 3.29 -1.14
N CYS A 88 -8.30 3.47 0.12
CA CYS A 88 -8.55 4.71 0.87
C CYS A 88 -7.92 5.93 0.18
N TYR A 89 -6.73 5.78 -0.40
CA TYR A 89 -6.08 6.83 -1.17
C TYR A 89 -6.91 7.24 -2.41
N ILE A 90 -7.45 6.29 -3.15
CA ILE A 90 -8.34 6.59 -4.30
C ILE A 90 -9.62 7.27 -3.84
N LEU A 91 -10.21 6.82 -2.74
CA LEU A 91 -11.40 7.43 -2.15
C LEU A 91 -11.14 8.86 -1.70
N SER A 92 -9.99 9.16 -1.12
CA SER A 92 -9.62 10.51 -0.68
C SER A 92 -9.44 11.50 -1.85
N MET A 93 -9.08 11.01 -3.04
CA MET A 93 -9.01 11.84 -4.26
C MET A 93 -10.38 12.28 -4.76
N HIS A 94 -11.43 11.53 -4.47
CA HIS A 94 -12.77 11.83 -4.95
C HIS A 94 -13.48 12.87 -4.07
N ASP A 95 -13.31 12.78 -2.75
CA ASP A 95 -13.99 13.65 -1.80
C ASP A 95 -13.03 14.03 -0.66
N ASN A 96 -12.73 15.33 -0.52
CA ASN A 96 -11.88 15.86 0.55
C ASN A 96 -12.54 15.74 1.94
N ARG A 97 -13.83 15.45 2.00
CA ARG A 97 -14.49 15.06 3.24
C ARG A 97 -14.23 13.59 3.45
N LEU A 98 -13.82 13.20 4.65
CA LEU A 98 -13.74 11.82 5.08
C LEU A 98 -14.91 11.07 4.43
N VAL A 99 -14.56 10.20 3.50
CA VAL A 99 -15.51 9.31 2.84
C VAL A 99 -16.52 8.89 3.87
N SER A 100 -17.82 9.09 3.58
CA SER A 100 -18.89 8.74 4.51
C SER A 100 -18.48 7.50 5.29
N THR A 101 -18.36 7.60 6.60
CA THR A 101 -17.82 6.57 7.50
C THR A 101 -18.37 5.18 7.16
N LYS A 102 -19.62 5.13 6.65
CA LYS A 102 -20.28 3.90 6.18
C LYS A 102 -19.61 3.27 4.96
N LYS A 103 -19.20 4.08 3.96
CA LYS A 103 -18.53 3.56 2.74
C LYS A 103 -17.14 3.03 3.06
N MET A 104 -16.41 3.74 3.91
CA MET A 104 -15.09 3.32 4.36
C MET A 104 -15.18 2.05 5.23
N LEU A 105 -16.16 1.97 6.12
CA LEU A 105 -16.39 0.77 6.94
C LEU A 105 -16.76 -0.44 6.08
N LEU A 106 -17.66 -0.26 5.10
CA LEU A 106 -18.07 -1.33 4.19
C LEU A 106 -16.89 -1.82 3.32
N SER A 107 -16.06 -0.91 2.79
CA SER A 107 -14.87 -1.27 2.01
C SER A 107 -13.77 -1.91 2.86
N GLY A 108 -13.69 -1.60 4.15
CA GLY A 108 -12.75 -2.18 5.09
C GLY A 108 -13.17 -3.52 5.70
N LEU A 109 -14.43 -3.93 5.51
CA LEU A 109 -14.93 -5.17 6.13
C LEU A 109 -14.11 -6.42 5.79
N PRO A 110 -13.69 -6.67 4.52
CA PRO A 110 -12.84 -7.82 4.20
C PRO A 110 -11.50 -7.77 4.93
N THR A 111 -10.89 -6.58 5.04
CA THR A 111 -9.64 -6.38 5.78
C THR A 111 -9.84 -6.63 7.27
N LEU A 112 -10.93 -6.17 7.88
CA LEU A 112 -11.24 -6.41 9.30
C LEU A 112 -11.40 -7.91 9.60
N VAL A 113 -12.11 -8.64 8.74
CA VAL A 113 -12.24 -10.10 8.87
C VAL A 113 -10.87 -10.77 8.77
N LEU A 114 -10.04 -10.35 7.80
CA LEU A 114 -8.70 -10.90 7.63
C LEU A 114 -7.79 -10.58 8.82
N ILE A 115 -7.85 -9.37 9.39
CA ILE A 115 -7.13 -9.00 10.61
C ILE A 115 -7.52 -9.92 11.77
N GLY A 116 -8.82 -10.20 11.95
CA GLY A 116 -9.29 -11.14 12.97
C GLY A 116 -8.70 -12.54 12.80
N LEU A 117 -8.64 -13.02 11.55
CA LEU A 117 -8.02 -14.32 11.22
C LEU A 117 -6.51 -14.33 11.46
N ILE A 118 -5.82 -13.23 11.14
CA ILE A 118 -4.37 -13.11 11.37
C ILE A 118 -4.06 -13.07 12.86
N LEU A 119 -4.81 -12.31 13.66
CA LEU A 119 -4.62 -12.22 15.12
C LEU A 119 -4.90 -13.55 15.85
N THR A 120 -5.83 -14.35 15.33
CA THR A 120 -6.11 -15.69 15.87
C THR A 120 -5.18 -16.77 15.33
N ASN A 121 -4.38 -16.48 14.31
CA ASN A 121 -3.53 -17.45 13.65
C ASN A 121 -2.47 -18.10 14.57
N PRO A 122 -1.81 -17.39 15.52
CA PRO A 122 -0.86 -18.04 16.45
C PRO A 122 -1.45 -19.24 17.20
N PHE A 123 -2.77 -19.27 17.40
CA PHE A 123 -3.48 -20.34 18.07
C PHE A 123 -4.08 -21.37 17.11
N THR A 124 -4.44 -20.96 15.90
CA THR A 124 -5.19 -21.79 14.94
C THR A 124 -4.32 -22.42 13.87
N GLY A 125 -3.17 -21.80 13.53
CA GLY A 125 -2.29 -22.25 12.44
C GLY A 125 -2.91 -22.26 11.05
N LYS A 126 -4.06 -21.58 10.87
CA LYS A 126 -4.84 -21.69 9.62
C LYS A 126 -4.23 -20.91 8.45
N LEU A 127 -3.54 -19.81 8.72
CA LEU A 127 -2.85 -19.02 7.68
C LEU A 127 -1.41 -19.51 7.51
N PHE A 128 -0.70 -19.70 8.62
CA PHE A 128 0.66 -20.24 8.64
C PHE A 128 0.94 -20.88 10.00
N CYS A 129 1.89 -21.79 10.05
CA CYS A 129 2.43 -22.33 11.27
C CYS A 129 3.93 -22.59 11.14
N PHE A 130 4.61 -22.71 12.27
CA PHE A 130 6.01 -23.14 12.37
C PHE A 130 6.04 -24.55 12.92
N ASP A 131 6.38 -25.51 12.05
CA ASP A 131 6.53 -26.91 12.40
C ASP A 131 7.98 -27.15 12.85
N PRO A 132 8.23 -27.86 13.97
CA PRO A 132 9.60 -28.11 14.45
C PRO A 132 10.49 -28.86 13.45
N SER A 133 9.90 -29.67 12.57
CA SER A 133 10.63 -30.49 11.59
C SER A 133 10.69 -29.86 10.19
N ARG A 134 9.69 -29.07 9.80
CA ARG A 134 9.54 -28.51 8.44
C ARG A 134 9.79 -27.00 8.39
N GLY A 135 9.91 -26.34 9.54
CA GLY A 135 9.99 -24.87 9.60
C GLY A 135 8.66 -24.20 9.28
N TYR A 136 8.70 -23.13 8.52
CA TYR A 136 7.50 -22.39 8.10
C TYR A 136 6.66 -23.21 7.12
N VAL A 137 5.37 -23.36 7.42
CA VAL A 137 4.38 -24.07 6.60
C VAL A 137 3.17 -23.17 6.35
N LYS A 138 2.76 -23.05 5.09
CA LYS A 138 1.53 -22.35 4.71
C LYS A 138 0.31 -23.14 5.17
N GLY A 139 -0.60 -22.47 5.88
CA GLY A 139 -1.84 -23.07 6.34
C GLY A 139 -2.89 -23.19 5.23
N PRO A 140 -4.01 -23.91 5.50
CA PRO A 140 -5.05 -24.15 4.50
C PRO A 140 -5.77 -22.89 4.02
N TRP A 141 -5.76 -21.81 4.82
CA TRP A 141 -6.41 -20.53 4.49
C TRP A 141 -5.44 -19.46 4.01
N TYR A 142 -4.20 -19.81 3.75
CA TYR A 142 -3.15 -18.89 3.26
C TYR A 142 -3.60 -18.04 2.05
N LEU A 143 -4.36 -18.63 1.12
CA LEU A 143 -4.84 -17.93 -0.08
C LEU A 143 -5.82 -16.77 0.22
N LEU A 144 -6.42 -16.70 1.43
CA LEU A 144 -7.30 -15.58 1.80
C LEU A 144 -6.58 -14.24 1.79
N MET A 145 -5.26 -14.21 2.04
CA MET A 145 -4.43 -13.02 1.91
C MET A 145 -4.51 -12.45 0.49
N TYR A 146 -4.34 -13.31 -0.50
CA TYR A 146 -4.39 -12.92 -1.92
C TYR A 146 -5.80 -12.56 -2.37
N TYR A 147 -6.81 -13.30 -1.95
CA TYR A 147 -8.21 -12.99 -2.31
C TYR A 147 -8.65 -11.63 -1.75
N SER A 148 -8.27 -11.30 -0.52
CA SER A 148 -8.53 -9.98 0.05
C SER A 148 -7.83 -8.87 -0.75
N ALA A 149 -6.57 -9.05 -1.10
CA ALA A 149 -5.83 -8.09 -1.91
C ALA A 149 -6.47 -7.90 -3.29
N ILE A 150 -6.79 -8.98 -3.99
CA ILE A 150 -7.44 -8.96 -5.31
C ILE A 150 -8.78 -8.23 -5.24
N LEU A 151 -9.59 -8.48 -4.20
CA LEU A 151 -10.87 -7.82 -4.01
C LEU A 151 -10.70 -6.29 -3.88
N HIS A 152 -9.75 -5.82 -3.05
CA HIS A 152 -9.51 -4.39 -2.89
C HIS A 152 -8.98 -3.75 -4.19
N LEU A 153 -8.08 -4.43 -4.90
CA LEU A 153 -7.55 -3.96 -6.17
C LEU A 153 -8.62 -3.93 -7.26
N ALA A 154 -9.54 -4.90 -7.27
CA ALA A 154 -10.68 -4.92 -8.21
C ALA A 154 -11.64 -3.75 -7.93
N VAL A 155 -11.96 -3.48 -6.65
CA VAL A 155 -12.76 -2.32 -6.25
C VAL A 155 -12.04 -1.03 -6.62
N ALA A 156 -10.74 -0.93 -6.38
CA ALA A 156 -9.92 0.20 -6.75
C ALA A 156 -9.97 0.46 -8.26
N LEU A 157 -9.76 -0.57 -9.09
CA LEU A 157 -9.86 -0.49 -10.54
C LEU A 157 -11.26 -0.02 -11.00
N PHE A 158 -12.31 -0.59 -10.42
CA PHE A 158 -13.68 -0.20 -10.73
C PHE A 158 -13.93 1.29 -10.42
N LEU A 159 -13.47 1.80 -9.28
CA LEU A 159 -13.60 3.20 -8.93
C LEU A 159 -12.78 4.12 -9.85
N ILE A 160 -11.56 3.74 -10.22
CA ILE A 160 -10.73 4.49 -11.16
C ILE A 160 -11.46 4.64 -12.50
N ILE A 161 -12.05 3.56 -13.02
CA ILE A 161 -12.78 3.57 -14.30
C ILE A 161 -14.01 4.48 -14.22
N ILE A 162 -14.83 4.37 -13.17
CA ILE A 162 -16.03 5.19 -13.00
C ILE A 162 -15.67 6.67 -12.85
N TRP A 163 -14.65 6.98 -12.05
CA TRP A 163 -14.27 8.36 -11.75
C TRP A 163 -13.24 8.95 -12.71
N ARG A 164 -12.92 8.28 -13.81
CA ARG A 164 -11.89 8.69 -14.78
C ARG A 164 -12.03 10.13 -15.25
N LYS A 165 -13.25 10.62 -15.48
CA LYS A 165 -13.52 12.00 -15.91
C LYS A 165 -13.20 13.02 -14.81
N LYS A 166 -13.46 12.68 -13.53
CA LYS A 166 -13.21 13.56 -12.38
C LYS A 166 -11.74 13.53 -11.96
N LEU A 167 -11.09 12.38 -12.02
CA LEU A 167 -9.68 12.21 -11.67
C LEU A 167 -8.73 12.86 -12.67
N GLY A 168 -9.12 12.88 -13.95
CA GLY A 168 -8.28 13.36 -15.05
C GLY A 168 -7.28 12.31 -15.54
N PHE A 169 -6.85 12.45 -16.80
CA PHE A 169 -6.06 11.44 -17.51
C PHE A 169 -4.75 11.06 -16.79
N GLN A 170 -3.98 12.05 -16.34
CA GLN A 170 -2.68 11.81 -15.70
C GLN A 170 -2.80 10.98 -14.42
N ARG A 171 -3.77 11.29 -13.56
CA ARG A 171 -3.99 10.53 -12.32
C ARG A 171 -4.48 9.12 -12.60
N VAL A 172 -5.42 8.96 -13.54
CA VAL A 172 -5.91 7.63 -13.96
C VAL A 172 -4.76 6.77 -14.46
N LYS A 173 -3.90 7.33 -15.34
CA LYS A 173 -2.73 6.63 -15.86
C LYS A 173 -1.85 6.08 -14.74
N VAL A 174 -1.46 6.93 -13.80
CA VAL A 174 -0.56 6.52 -12.69
C VAL A 174 -1.22 5.51 -11.76
N LEU A 175 -2.51 5.69 -11.43
CA LEU A 175 -3.23 4.72 -10.61
C LEU A 175 -3.30 3.34 -11.28
N LEU A 176 -3.44 3.28 -12.61
CA LEU A 176 -3.37 2.02 -13.37
C LEU A 176 -1.94 1.46 -13.40
N GLU A 177 -0.92 2.30 -13.56
CA GLU A 177 0.49 1.88 -13.50
C GLU A 177 0.81 1.22 -12.15
N ILE A 178 0.32 1.78 -11.04
CA ILE A 178 0.49 1.19 -9.71
C ILE A 178 -0.14 -0.20 -9.64
N LEU A 179 -1.38 -0.35 -10.12
CA LEU A 179 -2.06 -1.65 -10.13
C LEU A 179 -1.27 -2.69 -10.93
N VAL A 180 -0.71 -2.30 -12.07
CA VAL A 180 0.07 -3.20 -12.92
C VAL A 180 1.41 -3.55 -12.27
N ILE A 181 2.14 -2.57 -11.74
CA ILE A 181 3.46 -2.77 -11.14
C ILE A 181 3.34 -3.60 -9.84
N SER A 182 2.44 -3.19 -8.93
CA SER A 182 2.25 -3.91 -7.66
C SER A 182 1.65 -5.30 -7.90
N GLY A 183 0.67 -5.42 -8.79
CA GLY A 183 0.09 -6.71 -9.17
C GLY A 183 1.11 -7.63 -9.84
N GLY A 184 1.98 -7.10 -10.69
CA GLY A 184 3.10 -7.82 -11.29
C GLY A 184 4.05 -8.38 -10.25
N GLY A 185 4.43 -7.57 -9.23
CA GLY A 185 5.25 -8.01 -8.11
C GLY A 185 4.62 -9.18 -7.34
N VAL A 186 3.32 -9.11 -7.07
CA VAL A 186 2.57 -10.19 -6.42
C VAL A 186 2.56 -11.46 -7.27
N ILE A 187 2.31 -11.34 -8.57
CA ILE A 187 2.27 -12.50 -9.49
C ILE A 187 3.65 -13.18 -9.56
N ILE A 188 4.73 -12.39 -9.69
CA ILE A 188 6.09 -12.91 -9.74
C ILE A 188 6.41 -13.67 -8.44
N GLN A 189 6.11 -13.12 -7.28
CA GLN A 189 6.33 -13.76 -5.99
C GLN A 189 5.46 -15.00 -5.78
N LEU A 190 4.25 -15.01 -6.35
CA LEU A 190 3.37 -16.18 -6.30
C LEU A 190 3.93 -17.35 -7.13
N LEU A 191 4.50 -17.06 -8.31
CA LEU A 191 5.14 -18.02 -9.19
C LEU A 191 6.50 -18.49 -8.66
N ASN A 192 7.25 -17.58 -8.04
CA ASN A 192 8.54 -17.90 -7.41
C ASN A 192 8.62 -17.27 -6.02
N PRO A 193 8.24 -18.00 -4.96
CA PRO A 193 8.21 -17.48 -3.59
C PRO A 193 9.57 -17.05 -3.01
N PHE A 194 10.68 -17.39 -3.68
CA PHE A 194 12.03 -16.98 -3.28
C PHE A 194 12.39 -15.58 -3.75
N LEU A 195 11.63 -15.03 -4.72
CA LEU A 195 11.74 -13.65 -5.17
C LEU A 195 10.77 -12.80 -4.36
N LEU A 196 11.29 -12.02 -3.42
CA LEU A 196 10.50 -11.15 -2.54
C LEU A 196 10.16 -9.84 -3.27
N THR A 197 9.31 -9.93 -4.31
CA THR A 197 9.03 -8.84 -5.25
C THR A 197 7.78 -8.05 -4.93
N THR A 198 6.93 -8.50 -4.00
CA THR A 198 5.68 -7.79 -3.65
C THR A 198 5.98 -6.43 -3.04
N GLY A 199 6.81 -6.36 -1.98
CA GLY A 199 7.20 -5.11 -1.35
C GLY A 199 7.93 -4.16 -2.32
N PHE A 200 8.76 -4.70 -3.22
CA PHE A 200 9.42 -3.91 -4.26
C PHE A 200 8.42 -3.33 -5.28
N GLY A 201 7.46 -4.13 -5.75
CA GLY A 201 6.40 -3.65 -6.64
C GLY A 201 5.54 -2.54 -6.01
N VAL A 202 5.20 -2.70 -4.72
CA VAL A 202 4.48 -1.66 -3.96
C VAL A 202 5.33 -0.39 -3.82
N SER A 203 6.64 -0.51 -3.54
CA SER A 203 7.54 0.65 -3.41
C SER A 203 7.66 1.45 -4.70
N LEU A 204 7.73 0.76 -5.85
CA LEU A 204 7.71 1.41 -7.18
C LEU A 204 6.35 2.07 -7.46
N GLY A 205 5.25 1.46 -7.03
CA GLY A 205 3.92 2.05 -7.12
C GLY A 205 3.80 3.36 -6.31
N ILE A 206 4.30 3.35 -5.06
CA ILE A 206 4.34 4.54 -4.21
C ILE A 206 5.27 5.62 -4.81
N LEU A 207 6.39 5.22 -5.44
CA LEU A 207 7.27 6.14 -6.15
C LEU A 207 6.57 6.82 -7.32
N ALA A 208 5.82 6.07 -8.13
CA ALA A 208 5.05 6.61 -9.25
C ALA A 208 3.99 7.63 -8.76
N LEU A 209 3.31 7.33 -7.64
CA LEU A 209 2.41 8.30 -6.98
C LEU A 209 3.16 9.55 -6.53
N PHE A 210 4.28 9.37 -5.85
CA PHE A 210 5.09 10.49 -5.35
C PHE A 210 5.53 11.43 -6.47
N ILE A 211 6.04 10.88 -7.58
CA ILE A 211 6.43 11.66 -8.75
C ILE A 211 5.22 12.43 -9.31
N THR A 212 4.05 11.80 -9.37
CA THR A 212 2.83 12.45 -9.91
C THR A 212 2.30 13.55 -9.01
N ILE A 213 2.32 13.34 -7.68
CA ILE A 213 1.91 14.37 -6.70
C ILE A 213 2.82 15.60 -6.79
N ASN A 214 4.12 15.39 -7.06
CA ASN A 214 5.12 16.44 -7.14
C ASN A 214 5.30 17.02 -8.54
N ASN A 215 4.62 16.49 -9.55
CA ASN A 215 4.74 16.98 -10.91
C ASN A 215 3.97 18.31 -11.08
N PRO A 216 4.67 19.45 -11.23
CA PRO A 216 4.00 20.74 -11.42
C PRO A 216 3.14 20.77 -12.70
N TYR A 217 3.53 20.02 -13.73
CA TYR A 217 2.80 19.93 -15.00
C TYR A 217 1.46 19.19 -14.86
N ALA A 218 1.25 18.38 -13.84
CA ALA A 218 -0.06 17.75 -13.58
C ALA A 218 -1.15 18.77 -13.22
N ASN A 219 -0.76 19.98 -12.84
CA ASN A 219 -1.65 21.10 -12.49
C ASN A 219 -1.79 22.13 -13.61
N MET A 220 -1.12 21.93 -14.75
CA MET A 220 -1.18 22.81 -15.91
C MET A 220 -2.10 22.22 -16.99
N ASP A 221 -2.75 23.11 -17.74
CA ASP A 221 -3.46 22.79 -18.94
C ASP A 221 -2.46 22.56 -20.08
N SER A 222 -2.55 21.43 -20.78
CA SER A 222 -1.58 21.01 -21.79
C SER A 222 -1.60 21.88 -23.05
N LEU A 223 -2.67 22.65 -23.29
CA LEU A 223 -2.81 23.51 -24.45
C LEU A 223 -2.33 24.93 -24.20
N THR A 224 -2.62 25.44 -23.00
CA THR A 224 -2.38 26.84 -22.67
C THR A 224 -1.14 27.06 -21.79
N GLY A 225 -0.61 26.02 -21.15
CA GLY A 225 0.49 26.13 -20.18
C GLY A 225 0.11 26.86 -18.90
N LEU A 226 -1.16 27.22 -18.69
CA LEU A 226 -1.69 27.83 -17.49
C LEU A 226 -2.13 26.76 -16.49
N TYR A 227 -2.33 27.17 -15.22
CA TYR A 227 -2.92 26.29 -14.23
C TYR A 227 -4.30 25.81 -14.65
N ASN A 228 -4.56 24.52 -14.57
CA ASN A 228 -5.86 23.97 -14.92
C ASN A 228 -6.93 24.38 -13.90
N HIS A 229 -8.20 24.31 -14.33
CA HIS A 229 -9.35 24.70 -13.52
C HIS A 229 -9.40 23.99 -12.15
N LEU A 230 -8.97 22.72 -12.11
CA LEU A 230 -8.97 21.92 -10.88
C LEU A 230 -7.97 22.47 -9.83
N TYR A 231 -6.79 22.89 -10.28
CA TYR A 231 -5.79 23.53 -9.42
C TYR A 231 -6.26 24.87 -8.91
N LEU A 232 -6.82 25.72 -9.79
CA LEU A 232 -7.32 27.06 -9.43
C LEU A 232 -8.47 26.96 -8.42
N THR A 233 -9.42 26.04 -8.62
CA THR A 233 -10.54 25.82 -7.68
C THR A 233 -10.04 25.38 -6.30
N ARG A 234 -9.08 24.43 -6.27
CA ARG A 234 -8.49 23.96 -5.02
C ARG A 234 -7.74 25.08 -4.31
N LYS A 235 -6.91 25.82 -5.02
CA LYS A 235 -6.12 26.93 -4.46
C LYS A 235 -7.01 28.08 -3.98
N GLY A 236 -8.08 28.39 -4.72
CA GLY A 236 -9.09 29.36 -4.32
C GLY A 236 -9.79 28.96 -3.00
N ASN A 237 -10.17 27.70 -2.86
CA ASN A 237 -10.79 27.20 -1.62
C ASN A 237 -9.82 27.22 -0.43
N GLU A 238 -8.52 26.94 -0.63
CA GLU A 238 -7.49 27.06 0.40
C GLU A 238 -7.36 28.51 0.90
N LEU A 239 -7.34 29.49 -0.03
CA LEU A 239 -7.25 30.91 0.32
C LEU A 239 -8.49 31.43 1.06
N VAL A 240 -9.68 30.98 0.66
CA VAL A 240 -10.94 31.34 1.33
C VAL A 240 -11.02 30.76 2.75
N THR A 241 -10.50 29.54 2.97
CA THR A 241 -10.44 28.93 4.31
C THR A 241 -9.38 29.59 5.18
N ALA A 242 -8.23 29.95 4.64
CA ALA A 242 -7.17 30.66 5.37
C ALA A 242 -7.53 32.11 5.72
N GLY A 243 -8.36 32.78 4.91
CA GLY A 243 -8.83 34.12 5.18
C GLY A 243 -10.02 34.22 6.17
N ARG A 244 -10.53 33.07 6.66
CA ARG A 244 -11.58 32.97 7.68
C ARG A 244 -11.08 32.62 9.08
N SER A 245 -9.77 32.39 9.23
CA SER A 245 -9.05 32.19 10.49
C SER A 245 -8.36 33.49 10.89
#